data_268ad172b84e6da1144ec6007436186b
#
_entry.id   268ad172b84e6da1144ec6007436186b
#
_cell.length_a   1.000
_cell.length_b   1.000
_cell.length_c   1.000
_cell.angle_alpha   90.00
_cell.angle_beta   90.00
_cell.angle_gamma   90.00
#
_symmetry.space_group_name_H-M   'P 1'
#
loop_
_entity.id
_entity.type
_entity.pdbx_description
1 polymer ?
#
loop_
_entity_poly.entity_id
_entity_poly.type
_entity_poly.pdbx_seq_one_letter_code
_entity_poly.pdbx_strand_id
1 'polypeptide(L)'
;MKVLICILSWVGGCRKGVHKAQRATFLKDVAKFPGLDYKIFVGDGTSTGEDEYDINKSFEAAHPLTQGKNGHNLAKLPFDYDPSADEVVLHVPDDLVHLAYKARLAWQWALDNGYDYVFNCAQDTYIEIERLMGSGFEGHDFIGMTYDENRCPQGGAGYWLSKKCLEVLTKAHVYFWADDGWAGWALKKADIHLHHDPRYAQYPDAPTSHNYIITSHMGQHPYKVMRSMHAGTWNGPSSKDKLYVEYYEEAQRYREK
;
A
#
# COMPACT_ATOMS: atom_id res chain seq x y z
N MET A 1 20.53 -7.05 7.11
CA MET A 1 19.21 -6.41 7.12
C MET A 1 18.35 -7.09 6.07
N LYS A 2 17.16 -7.52 6.44
CA LYS A 2 16.19 -8.16 5.55
C LYS A 2 14.99 -7.24 5.39
N VAL A 3 14.65 -6.90 4.16
CA VAL A 3 13.65 -5.88 3.81
C VAL A 3 12.55 -6.49 2.95
N LEU A 4 11.30 -6.18 3.22
CA LEU A 4 10.15 -6.63 2.46
C LEU A 4 9.40 -5.47 1.81
N ILE A 5 9.16 -5.54 0.51
CA ILE A 5 8.09 -4.78 -0.13
C ILE A 5 6.79 -5.57 0.05
N CYS A 6 5.91 -5.05 0.90
CA CYS A 6 4.60 -5.62 1.22
C CYS A 6 3.55 -4.99 0.33
N ILE A 7 3.07 -5.72 -0.66
CA ILE A 7 2.06 -5.24 -1.59
C ILE A 7 0.69 -5.75 -1.14
N LEU A 8 -0.12 -4.86 -0.57
CA LEU A 8 -1.49 -5.20 -0.20
C LEU A 8 -2.36 -5.23 -1.46
N SER A 9 -3.02 -6.35 -1.68
CA SER A 9 -3.80 -6.60 -2.87
C SER A 9 -5.10 -7.35 -2.57
N TRP A 10 -5.80 -7.69 -3.61
CA TRP A 10 -7.00 -8.52 -3.60
C TRP A 10 -7.02 -9.42 -4.83
N VAL A 11 -7.71 -10.55 -4.75
CA VAL A 11 -7.77 -11.55 -5.82
C VAL A 11 -8.24 -10.97 -7.16
N GLY A 12 -9.17 -10.03 -7.14
CA GLY A 12 -9.60 -9.32 -8.35
C GLY A 12 -8.48 -8.48 -8.99
N GLY A 13 -7.53 -7.95 -8.21
CA GLY A 13 -6.34 -7.25 -8.70
C GLY A 13 -5.37 -8.21 -9.39
N CYS A 14 -5.12 -9.37 -8.79
CA CYS A 14 -4.31 -10.42 -9.41
C CYS A 14 -4.89 -10.84 -10.77
N ARG A 15 -6.20 -11.03 -10.86
CA ARG A 15 -6.88 -11.41 -12.11
C ARG A 15 -6.82 -10.33 -13.19
N LYS A 16 -6.88 -9.05 -12.82
CA LYS A 16 -6.84 -7.92 -13.78
C LYS A 16 -5.47 -7.65 -14.38
N GLY A 17 -4.45 -8.41 -13.99
CA GLY A 17 -3.10 -8.27 -14.54
C GLY A 17 -2.30 -7.10 -13.99
N VAL A 18 -2.74 -6.46 -12.89
CA VAL A 18 -1.99 -5.39 -12.22
C VAL A 18 -0.62 -5.91 -11.77
N HIS A 19 -0.58 -7.06 -11.10
CA HIS A 19 0.67 -7.68 -10.67
C HIS A 19 1.55 -8.13 -11.83
N LYS A 20 0.95 -8.45 -12.99
CA LYS A 20 1.72 -8.70 -14.22
C LYS A 20 2.49 -7.44 -14.63
N ALA A 21 1.90 -6.26 -14.48
CA ALA A 21 2.59 -5.00 -14.74
C ALA A 21 3.74 -4.77 -13.77
N GLN A 22 3.50 -4.96 -12.47
CA GLN A 22 4.52 -4.81 -11.43
C GLN A 22 5.69 -5.81 -11.65
N ARG A 23 5.37 -7.10 -11.86
CA ARG A 23 6.38 -8.14 -12.15
C ARG A 23 7.15 -7.87 -13.45
N ALA A 24 6.52 -7.26 -14.44
CA ALA A 24 7.16 -6.90 -15.70
C ALA A 24 8.00 -5.62 -15.65
N THR A 25 7.91 -4.86 -14.55
CA THR A 25 8.59 -3.57 -14.36
C THR A 25 9.49 -3.60 -13.12
N PHE A 26 9.18 -2.84 -12.11
CA PHE A 26 10.06 -2.58 -10.97
C PHE A 26 10.35 -3.81 -10.08
N LEU A 27 9.45 -4.79 -10.01
CA LEU A 27 9.72 -5.99 -9.20
C LEU A 27 10.88 -6.84 -9.72
N LYS A 28 11.25 -6.74 -11.00
CA LYS A 28 12.48 -7.35 -11.52
C LYS A 28 13.74 -6.78 -10.87
N ASP A 29 13.69 -5.51 -10.51
CA ASP A 29 14.83 -4.80 -9.96
C ASP A 29 15.10 -5.16 -8.50
N VAL A 30 14.13 -5.77 -7.82
CA VAL A 30 14.29 -6.28 -6.45
C VAL A 30 15.49 -7.24 -6.34
N ALA A 31 15.69 -8.09 -7.34
CA ALA A 31 16.80 -9.04 -7.36
C ALA A 31 18.20 -8.39 -7.41
N LYS A 32 18.29 -7.09 -7.71
CA LYS A 32 19.55 -6.34 -7.72
C LYS A 32 20.03 -5.98 -6.30
N PHE A 33 19.16 -6.07 -5.30
CA PHE A 33 19.43 -5.63 -3.93
C PHE A 33 19.42 -6.82 -2.98
N PRO A 34 20.60 -7.35 -2.55
CA PRO A 34 20.67 -8.44 -1.60
C PRO A 34 19.93 -8.11 -0.29
N GLY A 35 19.07 -9.02 0.14
CA GLY A 35 18.26 -8.85 1.35
C GLY A 35 16.95 -8.09 1.15
N LEU A 36 16.65 -7.62 -0.07
CA LEU A 36 15.36 -7.09 -0.46
C LEU A 36 14.51 -8.20 -1.08
N ASP A 37 13.31 -8.40 -0.54
CA ASP A 37 12.29 -9.30 -1.07
C ASP A 37 10.99 -8.54 -1.35
N TYR A 38 10.06 -9.17 -2.07
CA TYR A 38 8.68 -8.68 -2.15
C TYR A 38 7.68 -9.82 -2.00
N LYS A 39 6.50 -9.50 -1.49
CA LYS A 39 5.34 -10.39 -1.44
C LYS A 39 4.06 -9.62 -1.72
N ILE A 40 3.13 -10.30 -2.38
CA ILE A 40 1.79 -9.81 -2.70
C ILE A 40 0.83 -10.53 -1.75
N PHE A 41 0.11 -9.78 -0.94
CA PHE A 41 -0.81 -10.32 0.06
C PHE A 41 -2.25 -10.18 -0.40
N VAL A 42 -2.98 -11.30 -0.39
CA VAL A 42 -4.40 -11.39 -0.74
C VAL A 42 -5.17 -12.09 0.38
N GLY A 43 -6.46 -11.78 0.53
CA GLY A 43 -7.32 -12.49 1.46
C GLY A 43 -7.97 -13.71 0.81
N ASP A 44 -8.31 -14.74 1.59
CA ASP A 44 -9.05 -15.92 1.13
C ASP A 44 -10.58 -15.76 1.20
N GLY A 45 -11.06 -14.64 1.74
CA GLY A 45 -12.47 -14.36 1.95
C GLY A 45 -13.04 -14.97 3.25
N THR A 46 -12.19 -15.48 4.13
CA THR A 46 -12.62 -15.99 5.44
C THR A 46 -12.96 -14.84 6.37
N SER A 47 -14.12 -14.92 7.06
CA SER A 47 -14.47 -13.95 8.10
C SER A 47 -13.59 -14.12 9.34
N THR A 48 -13.16 -13.01 9.92
CA THR A 48 -12.27 -13.03 11.09
C THR A 48 -13.03 -13.16 12.41
N GLY A 49 -14.31 -12.86 12.43
CA GLY A 49 -15.18 -12.92 13.63
C GLY A 49 -14.82 -11.89 14.73
N GLU A 50 -13.60 -11.40 14.76
CA GLU A 50 -13.10 -10.41 15.71
C GLU A 50 -13.03 -9.05 15.02
N ASP A 51 -13.30 -7.98 15.74
CA ASP A 51 -13.14 -6.58 15.28
C ASP A 51 -14.06 -6.13 14.12
N GLU A 52 -14.88 -7.00 13.54
CA GLU A 52 -15.75 -6.67 12.38
C GLU A 52 -16.68 -5.49 12.66
N TYR A 53 -17.20 -5.36 13.88
CA TYR A 53 -18.14 -4.30 14.23
C TYR A 53 -17.47 -2.91 14.15
N ASP A 54 -16.31 -2.74 14.75
CA ASP A 54 -15.60 -1.45 14.80
C ASP A 54 -15.08 -1.07 13.42
N ILE A 55 -14.57 -2.03 12.66
CA ILE A 55 -14.09 -1.84 11.29
C ILE A 55 -15.24 -1.40 10.39
N ASN A 56 -16.38 -2.10 10.41
CA ASN A 56 -17.55 -1.77 9.61
C ASN A 56 -18.08 -0.38 9.94
N LYS A 57 -18.23 -0.08 11.23
CA LYS A 57 -18.68 1.24 11.70
C LYS A 57 -17.76 2.37 11.24
N SER A 58 -16.45 2.17 11.31
CA SER A 58 -15.46 3.15 10.86
C SER A 58 -15.52 3.36 9.34
N PHE A 59 -15.73 2.29 8.57
CA PHE A 59 -15.89 2.37 7.12
C PHE A 59 -17.16 3.11 6.72
N GLU A 60 -18.29 2.79 7.34
CA GLU A 60 -19.58 3.47 7.10
C GLU A 60 -19.50 4.97 7.42
N ALA A 61 -18.80 5.34 8.49
CA ALA A 61 -18.58 6.74 8.85
C ALA A 61 -17.73 7.50 7.81
N ALA A 62 -16.74 6.84 7.22
CA ALA A 62 -15.89 7.42 6.18
C ALA A 62 -16.58 7.47 4.81
N HIS A 63 -17.54 6.56 4.55
CA HIS A 63 -18.23 6.42 3.27
C HIS A 63 -19.76 6.44 3.41
N PRO A 64 -20.37 7.53 3.91
CA PRO A 64 -21.80 7.57 4.23
C PRO A 64 -22.73 7.39 3.01
N LEU A 65 -22.26 7.73 1.82
CA LEU A 65 -23.06 7.61 0.58
C LEU A 65 -23.14 6.17 0.06
N THR A 66 -22.22 5.31 0.45
CA THR A 66 -22.20 3.91 -0.02
C THR A 66 -23.00 2.97 0.86
N GLN A 67 -23.42 3.41 2.05
CA GLN A 67 -24.08 2.59 3.07
C GLN A 67 -23.45 1.20 3.24
N GLY A 68 -22.11 1.14 3.16
CA GLY A 68 -21.36 -0.10 3.30
C GLY A 68 -21.44 -1.07 2.11
N LYS A 69 -22.26 -0.80 1.10
CA LYS A 69 -22.54 -1.79 0.02
C LYS A 69 -21.39 -2.01 -0.95
N ASN A 70 -20.53 -1.03 -1.17
CA ASN A 70 -19.46 -1.12 -2.16
C ASN A 70 -18.11 -1.59 -1.59
N GLY A 71 -17.93 -1.57 -0.26
CA GLY A 71 -16.72 -2.04 0.40
C GLY A 71 -16.68 -3.55 0.66
N HIS A 72 -17.86 -4.16 0.76
CA HIS A 72 -18.06 -5.58 1.05
C HIS A 72 -18.12 -6.48 -0.20
N ASN A 73 -17.32 -6.21 -1.20
CA ASN A 73 -17.13 -7.17 -2.28
C ASN A 73 -16.28 -8.34 -1.77
N LEU A 74 -16.88 -9.20 -0.96
CA LEU A 74 -16.30 -10.47 -0.51
C LEU A 74 -15.99 -11.34 -1.73
N ALA A 75 -14.90 -11.03 -2.39
CA ALA A 75 -14.34 -11.92 -3.39
C ALA A 75 -13.76 -13.11 -2.63
N LYS A 76 -14.55 -14.18 -2.51
CA LYS A 76 -13.98 -15.47 -2.09
C LYS A 76 -12.96 -15.89 -3.13
N LEU A 77 -11.82 -16.38 -2.69
CA LEU A 77 -10.89 -17.05 -3.58
C LEU A 77 -11.67 -18.15 -4.34
N PRO A 78 -11.49 -18.25 -5.65
CA PRO A 78 -11.98 -19.43 -6.36
C PRO A 78 -11.39 -20.68 -5.73
N PHE A 79 -12.17 -21.74 -5.71
CA PHE A 79 -11.73 -23.05 -5.21
C PHE A 79 -10.44 -23.56 -5.89
N ASP A 80 -10.18 -23.10 -7.12
CA ASP A 80 -9.03 -23.44 -7.95
C ASP A 80 -7.94 -22.35 -7.98
N TYR A 81 -7.95 -21.40 -7.02
CA TYR A 81 -6.90 -20.39 -6.95
C TYR A 81 -5.58 -21.03 -6.52
N ASP A 82 -4.62 -20.99 -7.43
CA ASP A 82 -3.24 -21.42 -7.21
C ASP A 82 -2.35 -20.17 -7.08
N PRO A 83 -1.91 -19.82 -5.86
CA PRO A 83 -1.10 -18.63 -5.67
C PRO A 83 0.28 -18.81 -6.27
N SER A 84 0.78 -17.77 -6.95
CA SER A 84 2.17 -17.72 -7.39
C SER A 84 3.13 -17.72 -6.19
N ALA A 85 4.38 -18.11 -6.40
CA ALA A 85 5.38 -18.22 -5.33
C ALA A 85 5.65 -16.89 -4.59
N ASP A 86 5.33 -15.77 -5.21
CA ASP A 86 5.43 -14.42 -4.66
C ASP A 86 4.13 -13.91 -4.01
N GLU A 87 3.08 -14.72 -4.01
CA GLU A 87 1.79 -14.41 -3.38
C GLU A 87 1.65 -15.13 -2.04
N VAL A 88 1.06 -14.44 -1.08
CA VAL A 88 0.74 -14.97 0.25
C VAL A 88 -0.76 -14.82 0.48
N VAL A 89 -1.43 -15.93 0.70
CA VAL A 89 -2.87 -15.96 1.01
C VAL A 89 -3.05 -15.87 2.52
N LEU A 90 -3.79 -14.87 2.95
CA LEU A 90 -4.11 -14.61 4.35
C LEU A 90 -5.55 -15.02 4.67
N HIS A 91 -5.80 -15.53 5.86
CA HIS A 91 -7.14 -15.85 6.35
C HIS A 91 -7.88 -14.59 6.79
N VAL A 92 -8.42 -13.86 5.82
CA VAL A 92 -9.09 -12.55 6.02
C VAL A 92 -10.04 -12.27 4.87
N PRO A 93 -11.14 -11.49 5.08
CA PRO A 93 -11.95 -11.01 3.98
C PRO A 93 -11.12 -10.23 2.97
N ASP A 94 -11.36 -10.50 1.68
CA ASP A 94 -10.56 -9.89 0.60
C ASP A 94 -11.25 -8.65 0.02
N ASP A 95 -11.53 -7.69 0.89
CA ASP A 95 -12.22 -6.44 0.56
C ASP A 95 -11.50 -5.21 1.10
N LEU A 96 -12.02 -4.03 0.78
CA LEU A 96 -11.45 -2.76 1.21
C LEU A 96 -11.73 -2.49 2.70
N VAL A 97 -12.85 -2.97 3.21
CA VAL A 97 -13.26 -2.73 4.61
C VAL A 97 -12.26 -3.34 5.58
N HIS A 98 -11.69 -4.50 5.24
CA HIS A 98 -10.76 -5.23 6.09
C HIS A 98 -9.29 -4.95 5.76
N LEU A 99 -8.99 -3.82 5.09
CA LEU A 99 -7.63 -3.51 4.63
C LEU A 99 -6.63 -3.42 5.79
N ALA A 100 -6.99 -2.74 6.89
CA ALA A 100 -6.13 -2.65 8.07
C ALA A 100 -5.87 -4.01 8.73
N TYR A 101 -6.90 -4.87 8.76
CA TYR A 101 -6.75 -6.21 9.32
C TYR A 101 -5.85 -7.08 8.42
N LYS A 102 -6.01 -6.99 7.11
CA LYS A 102 -5.13 -7.64 6.12
C LYS A 102 -3.68 -7.17 6.29
N ALA A 103 -3.46 -5.86 6.45
CA ALA A 103 -2.15 -5.29 6.69
C ALA A 103 -1.51 -5.85 7.98
N ARG A 104 -2.27 -5.92 9.09
CA ARG A 104 -1.79 -6.51 10.35
C ARG A 104 -1.29 -7.94 10.16
N LEU A 105 -2.05 -8.78 9.44
CA LEU A 105 -1.64 -10.17 9.16
C LEU A 105 -0.43 -10.26 8.25
N ALA A 106 -0.33 -9.39 7.24
CA ALA A 106 0.83 -9.30 6.36
C ALA A 106 2.10 -8.89 7.15
N TRP A 107 1.98 -7.96 8.08
CA TRP A 107 3.07 -7.52 8.94
C TRP A 107 3.45 -8.59 9.98
N GLN A 108 2.48 -9.35 10.50
CA GLN A 108 2.78 -10.52 11.33
C GLN A 108 3.58 -11.55 10.53
N TRP A 109 3.14 -11.84 9.30
CA TRP A 109 3.88 -12.73 8.40
C TRP A 109 5.32 -12.23 8.16
N ALA A 110 5.51 -10.93 7.99
CA ALA A 110 6.84 -10.34 7.84
C ALA A 110 7.73 -10.55 9.08
N LEU A 111 7.19 -10.33 10.30
CA LEU A 111 7.88 -10.61 11.55
C LEU A 111 8.28 -12.08 11.68
N ASP A 112 7.35 -12.98 11.41
CA ASP A 112 7.57 -14.44 11.52
C ASP A 112 8.63 -14.93 10.51
N ASN A 113 8.81 -14.21 9.41
CA ASN A 113 9.84 -14.47 8.41
C ASN A 113 11.13 -13.67 8.60
N GLY A 114 11.26 -12.94 9.72
CA GLY A 114 12.49 -12.30 10.14
C GLY A 114 12.88 -11.05 9.35
N TYR A 115 11.92 -10.29 8.84
CA TYR A 115 12.18 -9.01 8.20
C TYR A 115 12.44 -7.91 9.24
N ASP A 116 13.43 -7.07 8.95
CA ASP A 116 13.82 -5.92 9.79
C ASP A 116 12.99 -4.68 9.45
N TYR A 117 12.62 -4.53 8.15
CA TYR A 117 11.83 -3.42 7.63
C TYR A 117 10.79 -3.92 6.63
N VAL A 118 9.64 -3.26 6.62
CA VAL A 118 8.58 -3.44 5.63
C VAL A 118 8.29 -2.11 4.96
N PHE A 119 8.33 -2.09 3.64
CA PHE A 119 7.73 -1.04 2.83
C PHE A 119 6.32 -1.48 2.43
N ASN A 120 5.30 -0.89 3.07
CA ASN A 120 3.89 -1.20 2.79
C ASN A 120 3.37 -0.35 1.65
N CYS A 121 2.75 -0.95 0.64
CA CYS A 121 2.17 -0.22 -0.49
C CYS A 121 0.96 -0.92 -1.09
N ALA A 122 0.22 -0.19 -1.90
CA ALA A 122 -0.95 -0.70 -2.61
C ALA A 122 -0.57 -1.40 -3.93
N GLN A 123 -1.51 -2.18 -4.44
CA GLN A 123 -1.34 -2.93 -5.71
C GLN A 123 -1.10 -2.06 -6.94
N ASP A 124 -1.56 -0.81 -6.95
CA ASP A 124 -1.44 0.13 -8.06
C ASP A 124 -0.26 1.11 -7.91
N THR A 125 0.68 0.79 -7.03
CA THR A 125 1.89 1.58 -6.79
C THR A 125 3.01 1.16 -7.73
N TYR A 126 3.70 2.14 -8.32
CA TYR A 126 4.98 1.97 -9.01
C TYR A 126 6.11 2.48 -8.11
N ILE A 127 7.22 1.76 -8.05
CA ILE A 127 8.34 2.04 -7.15
C ILE A 127 9.65 2.12 -7.94
N GLU A 128 10.40 3.17 -7.72
CA GLU A 128 11.80 3.26 -8.14
C GLU A 128 12.69 2.57 -7.10
N ILE A 129 12.99 1.29 -7.30
CA ILE A 129 13.65 0.43 -6.30
C ILE A 129 14.99 0.98 -5.85
N GLU A 130 15.81 1.50 -6.77
CA GLU A 130 17.11 2.07 -6.43
C GLU A 130 16.96 3.29 -5.51
N ARG A 131 15.99 4.15 -5.78
CA ARG A 131 15.70 5.32 -4.94
C ARG A 131 15.06 4.92 -3.61
N LEU A 132 14.19 3.90 -3.63
CA LEU A 132 13.61 3.36 -2.41
C LEU A 132 14.70 2.87 -1.45
N MET A 133 15.62 2.06 -1.95
CA MET A 133 16.72 1.51 -1.15
C MET A 133 17.76 2.55 -0.77
N GLY A 134 17.96 3.59 -1.58
CA GLY A 134 18.84 4.73 -1.29
C GLY A 134 18.18 5.85 -0.50
N SER A 135 16.96 5.68 0.03
CA SER A 135 16.21 6.76 0.66
C SER A 135 16.69 7.16 2.05
N GLY A 136 17.48 6.32 2.71
CA GLY A 136 17.94 6.53 4.09
C GLY A 136 16.91 6.11 5.14
N PHE A 137 15.98 5.21 4.77
CA PHE A 137 14.89 4.75 5.64
C PHE A 137 15.37 4.09 6.94
N GLU A 138 16.58 3.52 6.96
CA GLU A 138 17.15 2.80 8.11
C GLU A 138 17.36 3.70 9.34
N GLY A 139 17.38 5.01 9.14
CA GLY A 139 17.50 6.00 10.23
C GLY A 139 16.22 6.24 11.01
N HIS A 140 15.11 5.64 10.59
CA HIS A 140 13.78 5.95 11.11
C HIS A 140 12.93 4.71 11.34
N ASP A 141 12.08 4.73 12.38
CA ASP A 141 11.13 3.65 12.62
C ASP A 141 9.93 3.69 11.67
N PHE A 142 9.44 4.90 11.35
CA PHE A 142 8.23 5.13 10.57
C PHE A 142 8.42 6.31 9.61
N ILE A 143 8.38 6.07 8.29
CA ILE A 143 8.55 7.10 7.26
C ILE A 143 7.45 7.01 6.23
N GLY A 144 6.95 8.14 5.80
CA GLY A 144 6.01 8.27 4.70
C GLY A 144 5.65 9.73 4.44
N MET A 145 4.87 9.98 3.41
CA MET A 145 4.29 11.29 3.18
C MET A 145 3.01 11.45 4.01
N THR A 146 2.78 12.64 4.54
CA THR A 146 1.51 13.02 5.17
C THR A 146 1.08 14.40 4.70
N TYR A 147 -0.24 14.60 4.55
CA TYR A 147 -0.83 15.90 4.23
C TYR A 147 -1.42 16.61 5.45
N ASP A 148 -1.50 15.92 6.59
CA ASP A 148 -2.15 16.45 7.78
C ASP A 148 -1.26 16.44 9.03
N GLU A 149 -1.65 17.22 10.02
CA GLU A 149 -0.99 17.26 11.32
C GLU A 149 -1.23 15.97 12.14
N ASN A 150 -2.20 15.13 11.76
CA ASN A 150 -2.47 13.85 12.44
C ASN A 150 -1.39 12.83 12.16
N ARG A 151 -0.56 13.08 11.14
CA ARG A 151 0.64 12.29 10.81
C ARG A 151 0.33 10.83 10.52
N CYS A 152 -0.78 10.59 9.83
CA CYS A 152 -1.00 9.33 9.16
C CYS A 152 -0.29 9.37 7.81
N PRO A 153 0.39 8.29 7.39
CA PRO A 153 0.99 8.25 6.06
C PRO A 153 -0.09 8.19 4.98
N GLN A 154 0.29 8.53 3.77
CA GLN A 154 -0.55 8.30 2.60
C GLN A 154 -0.42 6.84 2.16
N GLY A 155 -1.42 6.01 2.45
CA GLY A 155 -1.39 4.58 2.21
C GLY A 155 -1.12 4.21 0.75
N GLY A 156 -1.76 4.91 -0.19
CA GLY A 156 -1.50 4.73 -1.62
C GLY A 156 -0.08 5.08 -2.05
N ALA A 157 0.61 5.97 -1.33
CA ALA A 157 2.00 6.31 -1.57
C ALA A 157 2.98 5.30 -0.99
N GLY A 158 2.52 4.48 -0.07
CA GLY A 158 3.36 3.57 0.69
C GLY A 158 4.14 4.25 1.82
N TYR A 159 4.59 3.44 2.75
CA TYR A 159 5.33 3.89 3.92
C TYR A 159 6.19 2.77 4.50
N TRP A 160 7.26 3.17 5.20
CA TRP A 160 8.16 2.27 5.88
C TRP A 160 7.76 2.02 7.32
N LEU A 161 7.93 0.78 7.73
CA LEU A 161 7.77 0.31 9.10
C LEU A 161 9.02 -0.47 9.50
N SER A 162 9.70 -0.05 10.57
CA SER A 162 10.76 -0.86 11.19
C SER A 162 10.16 -2.06 11.93
N LYS A 163 10.99 -3.04 12.26
CA LYS A 163 10.60 -4.17 13.10
C LYS A 163 9.90 -3.73 14.39
N LYS A 164 10.38 -2.66 15.02
CA LYS A 164 9.75 -2.08 16.22
C LYS A 164 8.30 -1.63 15.96
N CYS A 165 8.03 -1.01 14.81
CA CYS A 165 6.66 -0.66 14.41
C CYS A 165 5.81 -1.91 14.22
N LEU A 166 6.34 -2.93 13.54
CA LEU A 166 5.63 -4.18 13.29
C LEU A 166 5.25 -4.88 14.61
N GLU A 167 6.15 -4.90 15.60
CA GLU A 167 5.90 -5.48 16.93
C GLU A 167 4.81 -4.77 17.71
N VAL A 168 4.62 -3.46 17.50
CA VAL A 168 3.52 -2.68 18.07
C VAL A 168 2.22 -2.96 17.32
N LEU A 169 2.24 -2.85 16.00
CA LEU A 169 1.04 -2.93 15.16
C LEU A 169 0.41 -4.32 15.18
N THR A 170 1.21 -5.38 15.19
CA THR A 170 0.68 -6.75 15.21
C THR A 170 -0.05 -7.11 16.51
N LYS A 171 0.22 -6.38 17.60
CA LYS A 171 -0.45 -6.53 18.91
C LYS A 171 -1.60 -5.55 19.11
N ALA A 172 -1.69 -4.51 18.26
CA ALA A 172 -2.71 -3.47 18.42
C ALA A 172 -4.07 -3.98 17.92
N HIS A 173 -5.14 -3.57 18.64
CA HIS A 173 -6.51 -3.78 18.19
C HIS A 173 -6.80 -2.97 16.92
N VAL A 174 -7.43 -3.60 15.91
CA VAL A 174 -7.82 -2.92 14.68
C VAL A 174 -9.22 -2.35 14.84
N TYR A 175 -9.31 -1.03 14.90
CA TYR A 175 -10.56 -0.30 15.10
C TYR A 175 -10.93 0.63 13.94
N PHE A 176 -10.12 0.60 12.88
CA PHE A 176 -10.31 1.45 11.71
C PHE A 176 -10.03 0.66 10.43
N TRP A 177 -10.80 0.91 9.38
CA TRP A 177 -10.75 0.15 8.14
C TRP A 177 -9.49 0.35 7.31
N ALA A 178 -8.95 1.59 7.28
CA ALA A 178 -7.77 1.93 6.49
C ALA A 178 -6.48 1.64 7.25
N ASP A 179 -5.57 0.94 6.62
CA ASP A 179 -4.30 0.51 7.20
C ASP A 179 -3.40 1.68 7.60
N ASP A 180 -3.33 2.72 6.78
CA ASP A 180 -2.52 3.91 6.99
C ASP A 180 -3.00 4.74 8.20
N GLY A 181 -4.31 4.99 8.26
CA GLY A 181 -4.92 5.72 9.38
C GLY A 181 -4.78 4.96 10.69
N TRP A 182 -5.09 3.67 10.68
CA TRP A 182 -4.94 2.82 11.86
C TRP A 182 -3.49 2.74 12.33
N ALA A 183 -2.53 2.49 11.41
CA ALA A 183 -1.11 2.41 11.73
C ALA A 183 -0.60 3.72 12.33
N GLY A 184 -0.92 4.87 11.72
CA GLY A 184 -0.50 6.17 12.22
C GLY A 184 -0.98 6.43 13.63
N TRP A 185 -2.24 6.13 13.95
CA TRP A 185 -2.78 6.33 15.29
C TRP A 185 -2.27 5.31 16.31
N ALA A 186 -2.11 4.05 15.94
CA ALA A 186 -1.58 3.02 16.82
C ALA A 186 -0.12 3.29 17.20
N LEU A 187 0.70 3.68 16.22
CA LEU A 187 2.11 4.02 16.44
C LEU A 187 2.25 5.31 17.26
N LYS A 188 1.43 6.33 17.01
CA LYS A 188 1.41 7.56 17.81
C LYS A 188 1.10 7.28 19.29
N LYS A 189 0.19 6.35 19.60
CA LYS A 189 -0.07 5.92 20.98
C LYS A 189 1.11 5.23 21.64
N ALA A 190 2.00 4.63 20.85
CA ALA A 190 3.24 4.00 21.30
C ALA A 190 4.46 4.95 21.25
N ASP A 191 4.23 6.26 21.12
CA ASP A 191 5.25 7.30 20.98
C ASP A 191 6.21 7.10 19.81
N ILE A 192 5.71 6.49 18.73
CA ILE A 192 6.41 6.35 17.45
C ILE A 192 5.77 7.30 16.45
N HIS A 193 6.55 8.31 16.04
CA HIS A 193 6.06 9.39 15.19
C HIS A 193 6.47 9.19 13.72
N LEU A 194 5.57 9.54 12.81
CA LEU A 194 5.85 9.53 11.38
C LEU A 194 6.91 10.58 11.04
N HIS A 195 8.00 10.17 10.42
CA HIS A 195 8.92 11.06 9.73
C HIS A 195 8.34 11.40 8.36
N HIS A 196 7.98 12.67 8.16
CA HIS A 196 7.45 13.14 6.88
C HIS A 196 8.55 13.23 5.83
N ASP A 197 8.36 12.53 4.70
CA ASP A 197 9.25 12.61 3.56
C ASP A 197 8.43 12.81 2.27
N PRO A 198 8.49 13.99 1.63
CA PRO A 198 7.69 14.30 0.45
C PRO A 198 8.10 13.50 -0.79
N ARG A 199 9.20 12.75 -0.76
CA ARG A 199 9.59 11.86 -1.84
C ARG A 199 8.66 10.66 -2.02
N TYR A 200 7.86 10.34 -0.98
CA TYR A 200 6.81 9.30 -1.02
C TYR A 200 5.48 9.93 -1.46
N ALA A 201 5.43 10.51 -2.65
CA ALA A 201 4.25 11.23 -3.13
C ALA A 201 3.24 10.29 -3.78
N GLN A 202 1.98 10.37 -3.33
CA GLN A 202 0.89 9.60 -3.91
C GLN A 202 0.60 10.04 -5.36
N TYR A 203 0.73 11.32 -5.63
CA TYR A 203 0.46 11.94 -6.93
C TYR A 203 1.64 12.85 -7.30
N PRO A 204 2.66 12.36 -8.01
CA PRO A 204 3.76 13.20 -8.44
C PRO A 204 3.32 14.19 -9.51
N ASP A 205 3.80 15.43 -9.43
CA ASP A 205 3.49 16.49 -10.39
C ASP A 205 3.96 16.17 -11.81
N ALA A 206 5.08 15.47 -11.89
CA ALA A 206 5.52 14.84 -13.11
C ALA A 206 6.41 13.63 -12.75
N PRO A 207 6.27 12.50 -13.39
CA PRO A 207 7.09 11.32 -13.14
C PRO A 207 8.55 11.52 -13.57
N THR A 208 8.82 12.55 -14.33
CA THR A 208 10.17 12.98 -14.73
C THR A 208 10.88 13.82 -13.67
N SER A 209 10.19 14.28 -12.62
CA SER A 209 10.91 14.90 -11.52
C SER A 209 11.73 13.83 -10.81
N HIS A 210 13.06 13.94 -10.88
CA HIS A 210 14.02 12.97 -10.35
C HIS A 210 13.98 12.81 -8.82
N ASN A 211 12.98 13.37 -8.15
CA ASN A 211 12.90 13.45 -6.69
C ASN A 211 11.93 12.43 -6.06
N TYR A 212 11.03 11.83 -6.82
CA TYR A 212 10.06 10.88 -6.26
C TYR A 212 10.58 9.45 -6.21
N ILE A 213 10.27 8.75 -5.12
CA ILE A 213 10.60 7.34 -4.92
C ILE A 213 9.48 6.47 -5.46
N ILE A 214 8.24 6.89 -5.29
CA ILE A 214 7.04 6.15 -5.67
C ILE A 214 6.00 7.01 -6.35
N THR A 215 5.12 6.32 -7.06
CA THR A 215 3.92 6.86 -7.67
C THR A 215 2.81 5.82 -7.57
N SER A 216 1.64 6.22 -7.12
CA SER A 216 0.47 5.35 -7.01
C SER A 216 -0.70 5.82 -7.88
N HIS A 217 -1.81 5.09 -7.84
CA HIS A 217 -3.02 5.36 -8.59
C HIS A 217 -2.79 5.42 -10.10
N MET A 218 -2.26 4.33 -10.67
CA MET A 218 -1.91 4.22 -12.09
C MET A 218 -3.12 4.22 -13.05
N GLY A 219 -4.33 4.47 -12.55
CA GLY A 219 -5.53 4.62 -13.36
C GLY A 219 -6.02 3.32 -14.00
N GLN A 220 -6.80 3.45 -15.08
CA GLN A 220 -7.43 2.31 -15.74
C GLN A 220 -6.46 1.42 -16.55
N HIS A 221 -5.25 1.89 -16.81
CA HIS A 221 -4.26 1.20 -17.63
C HIS A 221 -2.90 1.07 -16.92
N PRO A 222 -2.84 0.47 -15.71
CA PRO A 222 -1.62 0.43 -14.90
C PRO A 222 -0.44 -0.20 -15.65
N TYR A 223 -0.69 -1.20 -16.48
CA TYR A 223 0.36 -1.88 -17.25
C TYR A 223 1.10 -0.93 -18.20
N LYS A 224 0.38 -0.09 -18.95
CA LYS A 224 1.00 0.86 -19.88
C LYS A 224 1.75 1.95 -19.14
N VAL A 225 1.14 2.49 -18.09
CA VAL A 225 1.73 3.56 -17.29
C VAL A 225 3.02 3.07 -16.61
N MET A 226 2.98 1.95 -15.90
CA MET A 226 4.16 1.37 -15.24
C MET A 226 5.29 1.07 -16.22
N ARG A 227 5.00 0.56 -17.42
CA ARG A 227 6.02 0.32 -18.44
C ARG A 227 6.64 1.62 -18.95
N SER A 228 5.83 2.65 -19.20
CA SER A 228 6.33 3.95 -19.64
C SER A 228 7.19 4.62 -18.57
N MET A 229 6.79 4.52 -17.30
CA MET A 229 7.59 5.00 -16.16
C MET A 229 8.92 4.26 -16.08
N HIS A 230 8.87 2.93 -16.12
CA HIS A 230 10.07 2.09 -16.06
C HIS A 230 11.04 2.31 -17.24
N ALA A 231 10.52 2.67 -18.40
CA ALA A 231 11.30 3.04 -19.59
C ALA A 231 11.74 4.51 -19.61
N GLY A 232 11.36 5.33 -18.60
CA GLY A 232 11.65 6.76 -18.58
C GLY A 232 10.94 7.58 -19.67
N THR A 233 9.86 7.05 -20.26
CA THR A 233 9.14 7.68 -21.38
C THR A 233 7.77 8.24 -20.99
N TRP A 234 7.41 8.14 -19.72
CA TRP A 234 6.13 8.67 -19.26
C TRP A 234 6.20 10.19 -19.05
N ASN A 235 5.25 10.92 -19.62
CA ASN A 235 5.19 12.39 -19.61
C ASN A 235 4.03 12.95 -18.75
N GLY A 236 3.50 12.15 -17.82
CA GLY A 236 2.35 12.54 -17.01
C GLY A 236 1.01 11.94 -17.51
N PRO A 237 -0.08 12.19 -16.75
CA PRO A 237 -1.40 11.70 -17.11
C PRO A 237 -1.88 12.33 -18.41
N SER A 238 -2.46 11.53 -19.30
CA SER A 238 -3.10 12.08 -20.49
C SER A 238 -4.44 12.69 -20.10
N SER A 239 -4.83 13.79 -20.78
CA SER A 239 -6.16 14.41 -20.60
C SER A 239 -7.34 13.48 -20.92
N LYS A 240 -7.07 12.28 -21.44
CA LYS A 240 -8.06 11.23 -21.73
C LYS A 240 -8.28 10.27 -20.55
N ASP A 241 -7.43 10.30 -19.54
CA ASP A 241 -7.52 9.46 -18.34
C ASP A 241 -8.28 10.24 -17.24
N LYS A 242 -9.61 10.41 -17.42
CA LYS A 242 -10.45 11.23 -16.53
C LYS A 242 -10.28 10.89 -15.05
N LEU A 243 -10.20 9.62 -14.69
CA LEU A 243 -10.07 9.20 -13.29
C LEU A 243 -8.73 9.66 -12.69
N TYR A 244 -7.66 9.56 -13.47
CA TYR A 244 -6.32 9.99 -13.02
C TYR A 244 -6.25 11.54 -12.93
N VAL A 245 -6.89 12.25 -13.86
CA VAL A 245 -6.97 13.71 -13.83
C VAL A 245 -7.77 14.19 -12.62
N GLU A 246 -8.90 13.55 -12.28
CA GLU A 246 -9.70 13.89 -11.11
C GLU A 246 -8.90 13.70 -9.80
N TYR A 247 -8.21 12.59 -9.64
CA TYR A 247 -7.33 12.35 -8.49
C TYR A 247 -6.14 13.32 -8.44
N TYR A 248 -5.55 13.62 -9.59
CA TYR A 248 -4.46 14.58 -9.69
C TYR A 248 -4.88 16.00 -9.32
N GLU A 249 -6.03 16.45 -9.81
CA GLU A 249 -6.61 17.76 -9.48
C GLU A 249 -7.01 17.87 -8.01
N GLU A 250 -7.50 16.77 -7.42
CA GLU A 250 -7.81 16.72 -6.00
C GLU A 250 -6.53 16.81 -5.15
N ALA A 251 -5.49 16.11 -5.51
CA ALA A 251 -4.18 16.19 -4.84
C ALA A 251 -3.55 17.59 -4.92
N GLN A 252 -3.69 18.28 -6.06
CA GLN A 252 -3.24 19.66 -6.22
C GLN A 252 -3.98 20.62 -5.26
N ARG A 253 -5.28 20.46 -5.08
CA ARG A 253 -6.07 21.27 -4.14
C ARG A 253 -5.64 21.10 -2.68
N TYR A 254 -5.11 19.94 -2.30
CA TYR A 254 -4.55 19.72 -0.95
C TYR A 254 -3.16 20.34 -0.77
N ARG A 255 -2.41 20.56 -1.84
CA ARG A 255 -1.06 21.19 -1.79
C ARG A 255 -1.10 22.72 -1.71
N GLU A 256 -2.20 23.33 -2.17
CA GLU A 256 -2.39 24.78 -2.18
C GLU A 256 -3.03 25.32 -0.89
N LYS A 257 -3.36 24.45 0.07
CA LYS A 257 -3.85 24.79 1.41
C LYS A 257 -2.77 24.60 2.45
#